data_aec5e122e92a8e3a40dacd030ef97e2c
#
_entry.id   aec5e122e92a8e3a40dacd030ef97e2c
#
_cell.length_a   1.000
_cell.length_b   1.000
_cell.length_c   1.000
_cell.angle_alpha   90.00
_cell.angle_beta   90.00
_cell.angle_gamma   90.00
#
_symmetry.space_group_name_H-M   'P 1'
#
loop_
_entity.id
_entity.type
_entity.pdbx_description
1 polymer ?
#
loop_
_entity_poly.entity_id
_entity_poly.type
_entity_poly.pdbx_seq_one_letter_code
_entity_poly.pdbx_strand_id
1 'polypeptide(L)'
;MSGIDEGNELFLKKKFQESIEKYDTVLEQEPNNLAALNNKGYSLSKLKKYSEALSCYDKFLQNSPNDKTVLINKISIFRKTNEFDKAIEICDYLLEKNPDEIIVLYHKLRILKKLDKFTESNSICIKLLNMYPENGDILYDMASNFLKLNDIEQFLKFLQKAVNVMPSLKNKSKNNKEFEKVFMNERFVAITS
;
A
#
# COMPACT_ATOMS: atom_id res chain seq x y z
N MET A 1 -21.36 21.28 -17.08
CA MET A 1 -20.48 20.32 -16.35
C MET A 1 -19.97 21.07 -15.14
N SER A 2 -19.94 20.49 -13.95
CA SER A 2 -19.38 21.19 -12.79
C SER A 2 -17.85 21.23 -12.90
N GLY A 3 -17.19 22.20 -12.23
CA GLY A 3 -15.73 22.26 -12.21
C GLY A 3 -15.09 21.00 -11.64
N ILE A 4 -15.80 20.26 -10.76
CA ILE A 4 -15.37 18.96 -10.25
C ILE A 4 -15.39 17.91 -11.37
N ASP A 5 -16.45 17.87 -12.20
CA ASP A 5 -16.54 16.88 -13.29
C ASP A 5 -15.45 17.12 -14.34
N GLU A 6 -15.18 18.39 -14.69
CA GLU A 6 -14.09 18.75 -15.60
C GLU A 6 -12.72 18.33 -15.02
N GLY A 7 -12.49 18.59 -13.72
CA GLY A 7 -11.29 18.16 -13.02
C GLY A 7 -11.12 16.63 -13.01
N ASN A 8 -12.21 15.90 -12.81
CA ASN A 8 -12.20 14.42 -12.82
C ASN A 8 -11.88 13.88 -14.22
N GLU A 9 -12.45 14.46 -15.28
CA GLU A 9 -12.09 14.07 -16.66
C GLU A 9 -10.60 14.30 -16.96
N LEU A 10 -10.07 15.45 -16.56
CA LEU A 10 -8.65 15.76 -16.73
C LEU A 10 -7.76 14.79 -15.95
N PHE A 11 -8.16 14.44 -14.74
CA PHE A 11 -7.48 13.44 -13.92
C PHE A 11 -7.43 12.07 -14.62
N LEU A 12 -8.56 11.60 -15.18
CA LEU A 12 -8.63 10.34 -15.92
C LEU A 12 -7.73 10.36 -17.18
N LYS A 13 -7.60 11.52 -17.82
CA LYS A 13 -6.67 11.75 -18.93
C LYS A 13 -5.20 11.93 -18.47
N LYS A 14 -4.90 11.74 -17.15
CA LYS A 14 -3.59 11.93 -16.50
C LYS A 14 -3.05 13.37 -16.60
N LYS A 15 -3.89 14.34 -16.89
CA LYS A 15 -3.57 15.77 -16.93
C LYS A 15 -3.70 16.36 -15.52
N PHE A 16 -2.82 15.90 -14.63
CA PHE A 16 -2.96 16.17 -13.19
C PHE A 16 -2.83 17.65 -12.84
N GLN A 17 -1.97 18.40 -13.53
CA GLN A 17 -1.83 19.83 -13.27
C GLN A 17 -3.10 20.59 -13.67
N GLU A 18 -3.64 20.31 -14.86
CA GLU A 18 -4.88 20.93 -15.32
C GLU A 18 -6.08 20.55 -14.42
N SER A 19 -6.11 19.30 -13.91
CA SER A 19 -7.15 18.88 -12.97
C SER A 19 -7.09 19.66 -11.66
N ILE A 20 -5.89 19.96 -11.14
CA ILE A 20 -5.69 20.76 -9.93
C ILE A 20 -6.26 22.17 -10.12
N GLU A 21 -6.00 22.81 -11.26
CA GLU A 21 -6.51 24.14 -11.58
C GLU A 21 -8.04 24.19 -11.56
N LYS A 22 -8.70 23.14 -12.07
CA LYS A 22 -10.17 23.04 -12.01
C LYS A 22 -10.69 22.89 -10.58
N TYR A 23 -10.01 22.06 -9.74
CA TYR A 23 -10.39 21.96 -8.33
C TYR A 23 -10.07 23.25 -7.57
N ASP A 24 -9.04 24.00 -7.93
CA ASP A 24 -8.76 25.31 -7.33
C ASP A 24 -9.87 26.31 -7.60
N THR A 25 -10.38 26.39 -8.84
CA THR A 25 -11.54 27.22 -9.17
C THR A 25 -12.77 26.89 -8.32
N VAL A 26 -13.00 25.60 -8.04
CA VAL A 26 -14.10 25.18 -7.15
C VAL A 26 -13.81 25.63 -5.70
N LEU A 27 -12.59 25.48 -5.24
CA LEU A 27 -12.20 25.81 -3.87
C LEU A 27 -12.12 27.31 -3.60
N GLU A 28 -11.98 28.15 -4.63
CA GLU A 28 -12.09 29.60 -4.54
C GLU A 28 -13.53 30.02 -4.16
N GLN A 29 -14.52 29.31 -4.68
CA GLN A 29 -15.94 29.57 -4.40
C GLN A 29 -16.43 28.83 -3.15
N GLU A 30 -15.97 27.60 -2.97
CA GLU A 30 -16.35 26.70 -1.89
C GLU A 30 -15.10 26.14 -1.18
N PRO A 31 -14.45 26.90 -0.27
CA PRO A 31 -13.17 26.52 0.33
C PRO A 31 -13.17 25.19 1.09
N ASN A 32 -14.35 24.71 1.50
CA ASN A 32 -14.53 23.46 2.23
C ASN A 32 -15.20 22.37 1.40
N ASN A 33 -15.22 22.50 0.07
CA ASN A 33 -15.77 21.45 -0.79
C ASN A 33 -14.94 20.17 -0.68
N LEU A 34 -15.48 19.16 0.00
CA LEU A 34 -14.77 17.93 0.34
C LEU A 34 -14.35 17.16 -0.92
N ALA A 35 -15.19 17.11 -1.94
CA ALA A 35 -14.85 16.42 -3.19
C ALA A 35 -13.65 17.07 -3.89
N ALA A 36 -13.67 18.41 -3.99
CA ALA A 36 -12.55 19.16 -4.58
C ALA A 36 -11.25 19.00 -3.77
N LEU A 37 -11.32 19.08 -2.43
CA LEU A 37 -10.15 18.88 -1.56
C LEU A 37 -9.54 17.49 -1.73
N ASN A 38 -10.37 16.43 -1.69
CA ASN A 38 -9.87 15.07 -1.86
C ASN A 38 -9.24 14.85 -3.24
N ASN A 39 -9.93 15.27 -4.31
CA ASN A 39 -9.48 15.03 -5.67
C ASN A 39 -8.26 15.86 -6.04
N LYS A 40 -8.17 17.12 -5.55
CA LYS A 40 -6.95 17.94 -5.63
C LYS A 40 -5.78 17.26 -4.91
N GLY A 41 -5.98 16.81 -3.66
CA GLY A 41 -4.97 16.11 -2.89
C GLY A 41 -4.47 14.86 -3.63
N TYR A 42 -5.38 14.11 -4.24
CA TYR A 42 -5.01 12.92 -5.01
C TYR A 42 -4.21 13.27 -6.28
N SER A 43 -4.60 14.32 -7.02
CA SER A 43 -3.87 14.83 -8.19
C SER A 43 -2.46 15.30 -7.81
N LEU A 44 -2.34 16.06 -6.71
CA LEU A 44 -1.05 16.50 -6.16
C LEU A 44 -0.14 15.32 -5.79
N SER A 45 -0.73 14.28 -5.17
CA SER A 45 0.00 13.03 -4.85
C SER A 45 0.54 12.32 -6.10
N LYS A 46 -0.18 12.37 -7.23
CA LYS A 46 0.30 11.83 -8.52
C LYS A 46 1.50 12.62 -9.06
N LEU A 47 1.52 13.92 -8.84
CA LEU A 47 2.65 14.79 -9.17
C LEU A 47 3.79 14.78 -8.12
N LYS A 48 3.68 13.93 -7.09
CA LYS A 48 4.63 13.84 -5.95
C LYS A 48 4.73 15.12 -5.12
N LYS A 49 3.75 16.03 -5.23
CA LYS A 49 3.62 17.23 -4.40
C LYS A 49 2.98 16.86 -3.04
N TYR A 50 3.72 16.07 -2.26
CA TYR A 50 3.16 15.38 -1.09
C TYR A 50 2.73 16.34 0.02
N SER A 51 3.49 17.40 0.28
CA SER A 51 3.14 18.38 1.33
C SER A 51 1.83 19.12 1.01
N GLU A 52 1.66 19.53 -0.26
CA GLU A 52 0.42 20.18 -0.71
C GLU A 52 -0.77 19.21 -0.65
N ALA A 53 -0.55 17.95 -1.04
CA ALA A 53 -1.58 16.90 -0.96
C ALA A 53 -2.03 16.67 0.50
N LEU A 54 -1.08 16.58 1.44
CA LEU A 54 -1.38 16.44 2.87
C LEU A 54 -2.17 17.65 3.39
N SER A 55 -1.83 18.87 2.98
CA SER A 55 -2.60 20.07 3.35
C SER A 55 -4.06 20.01 2.88
N CYS A 56 -4.32 19.50 1.67
CA CYS A 56 -5.68 19.29 1.18
C CYS A 56 -6.43 18.25 2.03
N TYR A 57 -5.77 17.14 2.37
CA TYR A 57 -6.35 16.10 3.20
C TYR A 57 -6.58 16.56 4.64
N ASP A 58 -5.70 17.39 5.19
CA ASP A 58 -5.88 17.95 6.54
C ASP A 58 -7.09 18.89 6.59
N LYS A 59 -7.26 19.74 5.57
CA LYS A 59 -8.48 20.58 5.44
C LYS A 59 -9.74 19.74 5.30
N PHE A 60 -9.70 18.67 4.51
CA PHE A 60 -10.82 17.74 4.39
C PHE A 60 -11.18 17.15 5.75
N LEU A 61 -10.19 16.66 6.50
CA LEU A 61 -10.38 15.98 7.78
C LEU A 61 -10.82 16.93 8.91
N GLN A 62 -10.64 18.24 8.79
CA GLN A 62 -11.25 19.22 9.70
C GLN A 62 -12.79 19.15 9.68
N ASN A 63 -13.38 18.86 8.52
CA ASN A 63 -14.82 18.75 8.35
C ASN A 63 -15.33 17.30 8.43
N SER A 64 -14.47 16.30 8.17
CA SER A 64 -14.79 14.88 8.22
C SER A 64 -13.64 14.07 8.81
N PRO A 65 -13.43 14.12 10.14
CA PRO A 65 -12.23 13.62 10.81
C PRO A 65 -11.94 12.12 10.62
N ASN A 66 -12.99 11.35 10.36
CA ASN A 66 -12.93 9.89 10.30
C ASN A 66 -13.09 9.32 8.87
N ASP A 67 -12.93 10.17 7.84
CA ASP A 67 -13.06 9.67 6.48
C ASP A 67 -11.93 8.68 6.15
N LYS A 68 -12.34 7.42 5.99
CA LYS A 68 -11.43 6.30 5.75
C LYS A 68 -10.62 6.50 4.46
N THR A 69 -11.23 7.00 3.41
CA THR A 69 -10.59 7.15 2.10
C THR A 69 -9.44 8.15 2.18
N VAL A 70 -9.69 9.30 2.81
CA VAL A 70 -8.67 10.34 2.97
C VAL A 70 -7.56 9.88 3.92
N LEU A 71 -7.90 9.18 5.00
CA LEU A 71 -6.90 8.59 5.90
C LEU A 71 -6.01 7.57 5.18
N ILE A 72 -6.56 6.71 4.33
CA ILE A 72 -5.78 5.76 3.50
C ILE A 72 -4.89 6.51 2.50
N ASN A 73 -5.37 7.60 1.91
CA ASN A 73 -4.56 8.44 1.04
C ASN A 73 -3.36 9.04 1.79
N LYS A 74 -3.55 9.50 3.03
CA LYS A 74 -2.45 9.97 3.91
C LYS A 74 -1.46 8.85 4.22
N ILE A 75 -1.91 7.64 4.58
CA ILE A 75 -1.04 6.47 4.77
C ILE A 75 -0.18 6.24 3.52
N SER A 76 -0.78 6.32 2.33
CA SER A 76 -0.07 6.13 1.07
C SER A 76 1.05 7.16 0.86
N ILE A 77 0.82 8.42 1.24
CA ILE A 77 1.83 9.49 1.17
C ILE A 77 2.92 9.22 2.22
N PHE A 78 2.58 9.05 3.50
CA PHE A 78 3.56 8.83 4.56
C PHE A 78 4.45 7.62 4.28
N ARG A 79 3.90 6.56 3.68
CA ARG A 79 4.71 5.43 3.24
C ARG A 79 5.69 5.80 2.13
N LYS A 80 5.32 6.70 1.20
CA LYS A 80 6.21 7.15 0.09
C LYS A 80 7.28 8.14 0.57
N THR A 81 6.99 8.90 1.62
CA THR A 81 7.92 9.85 2.24
C THR A 81 8.75 9.22 3.35
N ASN A 82 8.58 7.91 3.62
CA ASN A 82 9.22 7.15 4.69
C ASN A 82 8.86 7.64 6.12
N GLU A 83 7.75 8.35 6.27
CA GLU A 83 7.19 8.75 7.58
C GLU A 83 6.37 7.59 8.17
N PHE A 84 7.07 6.45 8.39
CA PHE A 84 6.42 5.19 8.71
C PHE A 84 5.65 5.21 10.04
N ASP A 85 6.11 5.94 11.04
CA ASP A 85 5.43 6.04 12.34
C ASP A 85 4.05 6.68 12.19
N LYS A 86 3.94 7.79 11.44
CA LYS A 86 2.65 8.43 11.15
C LYS A 86 1.72 7.52 10.34
N ALA A 87 2.30 6.76 9.40
CA ALA A 87 1.51 5.82 8.61
C ALA A 87 0.98 4.66 9.47
N ILE A 88 1.78 4.13 10.41
CA ILE A 88 1.37 3.06 11.33
C ILE A 88 0.27 3.56 12.27
N GLU A 89 0.42 4.75 12.86
CA GLU A 89 -0.59 5.36 13.74
C GLU A 89 -1.99 5.39 13.07
N ILE A 90 -2.05 5.84 11.82
CA ILE A 90 -3.31 5.88 11.06
C ILE A 90 -3.79 4.45 10.74
N CYS A 91 -2.87 3.52 10.40
CA CYS A 91 -3.24 2.12 10.19
C CYS A 91 -3.87 1.52 11.44
N ASP A 92 -3.27 1.74 12.61
CA ASP A 92 -3.73 1.19 13.87
C ASP A 92 -5.10 1.75 14.24
N TYR A 93 -5.27 3.07 14.10
CA TYR A 93 -6.58 3.72 14.29
C TYR A 93 -7.68 3.13 13.40
N LEU A 94 -7.39 2.88 12.11
CA LEU A 94 -8.38 2.31 11.20
C LEU A 94 -8.65 0.84 11.49
N LEU A 95 -7.62 0.08 11.89
CA LEU A 95 -7.75 -1.35 12.22
C LEU A 95 -8.40 -1.58 13.57
N GLU A 96 -8.34 -0.64 14.50
CA GLU A 96 -9.12 -0.67 15.74
C GLU A 96 -10.63 -0.62 15.45
N LYS A 97 -11.04 0.19 14.48
CA LYS A 97 -12.44 0.32 14.05
C LYS A 97 -12.91 -0.84 13.16
N ASN A 98 -12.07 -1.26 12.25
CA ASN A 98 -12.32 -2.39 11.36
C ASN A 98 -11.05 -3.25 11.25
N PRO A 99 -10.92 -4.29 12.09
CA PRO A 99 -9.74 -5.16 12.09
C PRO A 99 -9.44 -5.85 10.75
N ASP A 100 -10.43 -6.01 9.90
CA ASP A 100 -10.33 -6.74 8.62
C ASP A 100 -10.27 -5.81 7.40
N GLU A 101 -9.94 -4.54 7.60
CA GLU A 101 -9.78 -3.59 6.49
C GLU A 101 -8.56 -3.94 5.64
N ILE A 102 -8.81 -4.63 4.54
CA ILE A 102 -7.78 -5.27 3.68
C ILE A 102 -6.74 -4.27 3.19
N ILE A 103 -7.18 -3.11 2.69
CA ILE A 103 -6.27 -2.09 2.13
C ILE A 103 -5.31 -1.59 3.22
N VAL A 104 -5.81 -1.41 4.44
CA VAL A 104 -5.00 -0.94 5.58
C VAL A 104 -4.02 -2.02 6.02
N LEU A 105 -4.46 -3.30 6.08
CA LEU A 105 -3.59 -4.44 6.37
C LEU A 105 -2.44 -4.52 5.36
N TYR A 106 -2.71 -4.35 4.05
CA TYR A 106 -1.65 -4.32 3.04
C TYR A 106 -0.69 -3.13 3.21
N HIS A 107 -1.19 -1.95 3.58
CA HIS A 107 -0.32 -0.82 3.87
C HIS A 107 0.59 -1.12 5.07
N LYS A 108 0.02 -1.62 6.17
CA LYS A 108 0.75 -1.94 7.39
C LYS A 108 1.81 -3.02 7.14
N LEU A 109 1.45 -4.10 6.43
CA LEU A 109 2.38 -5.15 6.01
C LEU A 109 3.60 -4.58 5.30
N ARG A 110 3.39 -3.72 4.30
CA ARG A 110 4.49 -3.12 3.53
C ARG A 110 5.36 -2.18 4.35
N ILE A 111 4.78 -1.47 5.31
CA ILE A 111 5.53 -0.61 6.24
C ILE A 111 6.37 -1.47 7.17
N LEU A 112 5.80 -2.50 7.78
CA LEU A 112 6.51 -3.41 8.68
C LEU A 112 7.70 -4.08 8.00
N LYS A 113 7.55 -4.49 6.73
CA LYS A 113 8.67 -5.01 5.93
C LYS A 113 9.78 -3.96 5.72
N LYS A 114 9.44 -2.69 5.54
CA LYS A 114 10.43 -1.61 5.40
C LYS A 114 11.15 -1.27 6.70
N LEU A 115 10.53 -1.55 7.83
CA LEU A 115 11.08 -1.39 9.17
C LEU A 115 11.79 -2.65 9.68
N ASP A 116 11.97 -3.67 8.82
CA ASP A 116 12.55 -4.98 9.17
C ASP A 116 11.81 -5.73 10.31
N LYS A 117 10.55 -5.35 10.57
CA LYS A 117 9.66 -5.97 11.55
C LYS A 117 8.98 -7.22 10.96
N PHE A 118 9.79 -8.20 10.56
CA PHE A 118 9.31 -9.36 9.79
C PHE A 118 8.36 -10.26 10.55
N THR A 119 8.53 -10.41 11.86
CA THR A 119 7.60 -11.20 12.71
C THR A 119 6.21 -10.56 12.75
N GLU A 120 6.12 -9.26 12.98
CA GLU A 120 4.86 -8.52 12.96
C GLU A 120 4.23 -8.54 11.54
N SER A 121 5.06 -8.42 10.50
CA SER A 121 4.63 -8.56 9.11
C SER A 121 4.01 -9.94 8.85
N ASN A 122 4.59 -11.02 9.37
CA ASN A 122 4.05 -12.37 9.25
C ASN A 122 2.69 -12.52 9.95
N SER A 123 2.48 -11.86 11.09
CA SER A 123 1.16 -11.85 11.76
C SER A 123 0.08 -11.23 10.85
N ILE A 124 0.42 -10.16 10.12
CA ILE A 124 -0.49 -9.58 9.11
C ILE A 124 -0.70 -10.53 7.92
N CYS A 125 0.37 -11.20 7.45
CA CYS A 125 0.24 -12.21 6.38
C CYS A 125 -0.72 -13.33 6.79
N ILE A 126 -0.60 -13.86 8.01
CA ILE A 126 -1.49 -14.90 8.53
C ILE A 126 -2.94 -14.42 8.52
N LYS A 127 -3.18 -13.20 9.00
CA LYS A 127 -4.52 -12.60 9.00
C LYS A 127 -5.10 -12.49 7.59
N LEU A 128 -4.32 -12.02 6.63
CA LEU A 128 -4.73 -11.92 5.23
C LEU A 128 -4.95 -13.31 4.60
N LEU A 129 -4.12 -14.31 4.92
CA LEU A 129 -4.29 -15.68 4.43
C LEU A 129 -5.50 -16.40 5.02
N ASN A 130 -5.94 -16.04 6.23
CA ASN A 130 -7.21 -16.55 6.77
C ASN A 130 -8.41 -16.07 5.95
N MET A 131 -8.34 -14.88 5.37
CA MET A 131 -9.38 -14.34 4.49
C MET A 131 -9.21 -14.79 3.02
N TYR A 132 -7.96 -14.95 2.57
CA TYR A 132 -7.60 -15.30 1.19
C TYR A 132 -6.52 -16.39 1.20
N PRO A 133 -6.86 -17.68 1.45
CA PRO A 133 -5.88 -18.76 1.62
C PRO A 133 -4.98 -19.01 0.40
N GLU A 134 -5.51 -18.74 -0.79
CA GLU A 134 -4.82 -18.95 -2.07
C GLU A 134 -4.26 -17.64 -2.66
N ASN A 135 -3.75 -16.75 -1.81
CA ASN A 135 -3.10 -15.53 -2.28
C ASN A 135 -1.59 -15.75 -2.41
N GLY A 136 -1.13 -16.00 -3.65
CA GLY A 136 0.27 -16.28 -3.95
C GLY A 136 1.23 -15.15 -3.58
N ASP A 137 0.81 -13.89 -3.72
CA ASP A 137 1.66 -12.74 -3.35
C ASP A 137 1.86 -12.65 -1.83
N ILE A 138 0.83 -12.91 -1.02
CA ILE A 138 0.96 -12.91 0.45
C ILE A 138 1.82 -14.09 0.92
N LEU A 139 1.64 -15.28 0.34
CA LEU A 139 2.48 -16.44 0.60
C LEU A 139 3.95 -16.16 0.27
N TYR A 140 4.20 -15.46 -0.84
CA TYR A 140 5.54 -15.05 -1.25
C TYR A 140 6.14 -14.00 -0.31
N ASP A 141 5.35 -13.01 0.12
CA ASP A 141 5.78 -12.04 1.12
C ASP A 141 6.15 -12.71 2.43
N MET A 142 5.36 -13.69 2.87
CA MET A 142 5.62 -14.45 4.08
C MET A 142 6.90 -15.30 3.95
N ALA A 143 7.11 -15.94 2.80
CA ALA A 143 8.37 -16.64 2.51
C ALA A 143 9.56 -15.67 2.61
N SER A 144 9.50 -14.52 1.93
CA SER A 144 10.57 -13.51 1.98
C SER A 144 10.88 -13.07 3.42
N ASN A 145 9.86 -12.87 4.25
CA ASN A 145 10.04 -12.51 5.66
C ASN A 145 10.78 -13.62 6.45
N PHE A 146 10.43 -14.89 6.25
CA PHE A 146 11.12 -16.00 6.90
C PHE A 146 12.58 -16.10 6.47
N LEU A 147 12.88 -15.80 5.20
CA LEU A 147 14.26 -15.75 4.74
C LEU A 147 15.06 -14.63 5.44
N LYS A 148 14.46 -13.47 5.67
CA LYS A 148 15.07 -12.37 6.44
C LYS A 148 15.26 -12.74 7.92
N LEU A 149 14.39 -13.55 8.47
CA LEU A 149 14.51 -14.12 9.82
C LEU A 149 15.51 -15.32 9.90
N ASN A 150 16.18 -15.66 8.78
CA ASN A 150 17.05 -16.83 8.64
C ASN A 150 16.38 -18.20 8.87
N ASP A 151 15.05 -18.27 8.79
CA ASP A 151 14.31 -19.53 8.84
C ASP A 151 14.12 -20.08 7.41
N ILE A 152 15.14 -20.81 6.94
CA ILE A 152 15.18 -21.38 5.60
C ILE A 152 14.08 -22.42 5.40
N GLU A 153 13.72 -23.20 6.43
CA GLU A 153 12.70 -24.22 6.33
C GLU A 153 11.31 -23.60 6.07
N GLN A 154 10.94 -22.59 6.83
CA GLN A 154 9.67 -21.89 6.60
C GLN A 154 9.69 -21.10 5.29
N PHE A 155 10.83 -20.50 4.94
CA PHE A 155 10.98 -19.86 3.62
C PHE A 155 10.65 -20.84 2.48
N LEU A 156 11.28 -22.00 2.43
CA LEU A 156 11.06 -23.00 1.37
C LEU A 156 9.60 -23.52 1.37
N LYS A 157 9.05 -23.76 2.55
CA LYS A 157 7.66 -24.21 2.72
C LYS A 157 6.65 -23.20 2.14
N PHE A 158 6.79 -21.91 2.48
CA PHE A 158 5.88 -20.88 2.00
C PHE A 158 6.15 -20.51 0.55
N LEU A 159 7.40 -20.56 0.08
CA LEU A 159 7.73 -20.38 -1.33
C LEU A 159 7.09 -21.47 -2.19
N GLN A 160 7.16 -22.75 -1.76
CA GLN A 160 6.49 -23.85 -2.48
C GLN A 160 4.98 -23.61 -2.60
N LYS A 161 4.33 -23.19 -1.49
CA LYS A 161 2.90 -22.86 -1.51
C LYS A 161 2.62 -21.70 -2.47
N ALA A 162 3.41 -20.64 -2.42
CA ALA A 162 3.25 -19.47 -3.28
C ALA A 162 3.37 -19.85 -4.77
N VAL A 163 4.36 -20.67 -5.12
CA VAL A 163 4.59 -21.13 -6.50
C VAL A 163 3.48 -22.07 -6.97
N ASN A 164 2.96 -22.94 -6.10
CA ASN A 164 1.84 -23.82 -6.45
C ASN A 164 0.58 -23.02 -6.82
N VAL A 165 0.31 -21.94 -6.07
CA VAL A 165 -0.82 -21.03 -6.33
C VAL A 165 -0.56 -20.14 -7.53
N MET A 166 0.67 -19.63 -7.66
CA MET A 166 1.05 -18.67 -8.70
C MET A 166 2.38 -19.08 -9.36
N PRO A 167 2.35 -19.92 -10.41
CA PRO A 167 3.57 -20.43 -11.05
C PRO A 167 4.53 -19.38 -11.60
N SER A 168 4.03 -18.19 -11.94
CA SER A 168 4.87 -17.06 -12.38
C SER A 168 5.91 -16.61 -11.34
N LEU A 169 5.68 -16.95 -10.06
CA LEU A 169 6.62 -16.67 -8.96
C LEU A 169 7.92 -17.48 -9.07
N LYS A 170 7.97 -18.57 -9.83
CA LYS A 170 9.21 -19.30 -10.13
C LYS A 170 10.28 -18.36 -10.69
N ASN A 171 9.95 -17.70 -11.81
CA ASN A 171 10.87 -16.77 -12.46
C ASN A 171 11.19 -15.56 -11.60
N LYS A 172 10.18 -15.03 -10.88
CA LYS A 172 10.38 -13.93 -9.93
C LYS A 172 11.38 -14.32 -8.83
N SER A 173 11.30 -15.55 -8.32
CA SER A 173 12.20 -16.06 -7.26
C SER A 173 13.62 -16.23 -7.74
N LYS A 174 13.84 -16.82 -8.93
CA LYS A 174 15.19 -17.01 -9.53
C LYS A 174 15.93 -15.67 -9.72
N ASN A 175 15.18 -14.59 -10.00
CA ASN A 175 15.75 -13.27 -10.29
C ASN A 175 15.73 -12.34 -9.07
N ASN A 176 15.26 -12.81 -7.90
CA ASN A 176 15.21 -12.00 -6.71
C ASN A 176 16.55 -12.03 -5.98
N LYS A 177 17.31 -10.94 -6.04
CA LYS A 177 18.60 -10.80 -5.36
C LYS A 177 18.54 -11.04 -3.85
N GLU A 178 17.39 -10.79 -3.22
CA GLU A 178 17.22 -11.08 -1.79
C GLU A 178 17.29 -12.58 -1.47
N PHE A 179 17.11 -13.45 -2.48
CA PHE A 179 17.17 -14.90 -2.35
C PHE A 179 18.53 -15.51 -2.74
N GLU A 180 19.53 -14.68 -3.03
CA GLU A 180 20.85 -15.11 -3.49
C GLU A 180 21.48 -16.17 -2.57
N LYS A 181 21.35 -16.00 -1.26
CA LYS A 181 21.90 -16.96 -0.27
C LYS A 181 21.32 -18.38 -0.34
N VAL A 182 20.22 -18.58 -1.06
CA VAL A 182 19.56 -19.88 -1.23
C VAL A 182 19.56 -20.39 -2.68
N PHE A 183 20.17 -19.68 -3.62
CA PHE A 183 20.20 -20.08 -5.03
C PHE A 183 20.83 -21.47 -5.26
N MET A 184 21.76 -21.88 -4.43
CA MET A 184 22.40 -23.21 -4.50
C MET A 184 21.70 -24.26 -3.62
N ASN A 185 20.61 -23.91 -2.95
CA ASN A 185 19.85 -24.88 -2.15
C ASN A 185 19.03 -25.78 -3.09
N GLU A 186 19.23 -27.09 -3.00
CA GLU A 186 18.58 -28.09 -3.88
C GLU A 186 17.05 -27.97 -3.89
N ARG A 187 16.45 -27.75 -2.73
CA ARG A 187 14.98 -27.59 -2.63
C ARG A 187 14.51 -26.28 -3.26
N PHE A 188 15.28 -25.19 -3.12
CA PHE A 188 14.97 -23.94 -3.80
C PHE A 188 15.03 -24.12 -5.32
N VAL A 189 16.07 -24.80 -5.83
CA VAL A 189 16.21 -25.12 -7.26
C VAL A 189 15.01 -25.93 -7.73
N ALA A 190 14.64 -27.00 -7.00
CA ALA A 190 13.49 -27.83 -7.35
C ALA A 190 12.15 -27.05 -7.37
N ILE A 191 11.94 -26.14 -6.40
CA ILE A 191 10.72 -25.31 -6.33
C ILE A 191 10.63 -24.36 -7.51
N THR A 192 11.75 -23.83 -7.95
CA THR A 192 11.78 -22.77 -8.97
C THR A 192 12.00 -23.30 -10.39
N SER A 193 12.37 -24.55 -10.58
CA SER A 193 12.49 -25.24 -11.91
C SER A 193 11.14 -25.48 -12.59
#